data_aaa77dccd362035ead425407e44370d7
#
_entry.id   aaa77dccd362035ead425407e44370d7
#
_cell.length_a   1.000
_cell.length_b   1.000
_cell.length_c   1.000
_cell.angle_alpha   90.00
_cell.angle_beta   90.00
_cell.angle_gamma   90.00
#
_symmetry.space_group_name_H-M   'P 1'
#
loop_
_entity.id
_entity.type
_entity.pdbx_description
1 polymer ?
#
loop_
_entity_poly.entity_id
_entity_poly.type
_entity_poly.pdbx_seq_one_letter_code
_entity_poly.pdbx_strand_id
1 'polypeptide(L)'
;VIASELGRSLGFNVLIYDVASFKDKIGCLSKSIIEEDKEEHHDGYRYIVQKYPDFSENFKKAHSYQRIISALKNVQLENLKRDVIEMIIFDAIIGNTDRHSENWALVVKKSEYFEVFDRFCEHYERSNWIVKWMVFCRFFVKFKMTIQSLKKIITRQKTTFSTIYDSGSSLARELSDEKVCELLADEQKMDHFIEKGKPDIRWNNENLKHIELVNTIALDDYEIVHQVLERVKLLYNKQMLQDLVFHIDKNVPENFSGHKIPEERKRFIVKYIDSRISKILHSHEQMFR
;
A
#
# COMPACT_ATOMS: atom_id res chain seq x y z
N VAL A 1 -9.75 -11.14 2.71
CA VAL A 1 -10.54 -10.77 3.88
C VAL A 1 -9.66 -10.71 5.12
N ILE A 2 -8.94 -11.81 5.55
CA ILE A 2 -8.11 -11.83 6.78
C ILE A 2 -7.11 -10.66 6.82
N ALA A 3 -6.32 -10.46 5.75
CA ALA A 3 -5.34 -9.37 5.70
C ALA A 3 -6.01 -7.99 5.87
N SER A 4 -7.18 -7.79 5.28
CA SER A 4 -7.94 -6.55 5.39
C SER A 4 -8.44 -6.30 6.82
N GLU A 5 -9.05 -7.29 7.45
CA GLU A 5 -9.53 -7.16 8.83
C GLU A 5 -8.39 -6.95 9.83
N LEU A 6 -7.26 -7.67 9.65
CA LEU A 6 -6.05 -7.44 10.42
C LEU A 6 -5.52 -6.02 10.22
N GLY A 7 -5.40 -5.57 8.97
CA GLY A 7 -4.91 -4.22 8.67
C GLY A 7 -5.75 -3.14 9.34
N ARG A 8 -7.08 -3.28 9.28
CA ARG A 8 -8.02 -2.38 9.96
C ARG A 8 -7.82 -2.38 11.47
N SER A 9 -7.67 -3.55 12.08
CA SER A 9 -7.45 -3.67 13.54
C SER A 9 -6.12 -3.08 14.01
N LEU A 10 -5.11 -3.06 13.13
CA LEU A 10 -3.80 -2.45 13.39
C LEU A 10 -3.71 -0.97 12.94
N GLY A 11 -4.84 -0.38 12.49
CA GLY A 11 -4.94 1.03 12.11
C GLY A 11 -4.33 1.37 10.74
N PHE A 12 -4.15 0.40 9.85
CA PHE A 12 -3.76 0.65 8.47
C PHE A 12 -4.98 1.02 7.61
N ASN A 13 -4.76 1.89 6.65
CA ASN A 13 -5.77 2.26 5.66
C ASN A 13 -5.86 1.19 4.56
N VAL A 14 -6.62 0.14 4.81
CA VAL A 14 -6.78 -1.02 3.92
C VAL A 14 -8.17 -1.07 3.30
N LEU A 15 -8.25 -1.56 2.06
CA LEU A 15 -9.53 -1.83 1.42
C LEU A 15 -10.27 -2.95 2.15
N ILE A 16 -11.55 -2.72 2.45
CA ILE A 16 -12.39 -3.70 3.15
C ILE A 16 -12.96 -4.70 2.14
N TYR A 17 -12.81 -5.98 2.46
CA TYR A 17 -13.31 -7.09 1.67
C TYR A 17 -14.28 -7.95 2.47
N ASP A 18 -15.42 -8.23 1.87
CA ASP A 18 -16.38 -9.22 2.35
C ASP A 18 -16.32 -10.51 1.54
N VAL A 19 -16.73 -11.63 2.13
CA VAL A 19 -16.94 -12.87 1.40
C VAL A 19 -18.25 -12.77 0.62
N ALA A 20 -18.22 -13.14 -0.65
CA ALA A 20 -19.38 -13.13 -1.53
C ALA A 20 -19.46 -14.40 -2.36
N SER A 21 -20.66 -14.73 -2.84
CA SER A 21 -20.85 -15.81 -3.80
C SER A 21 -21.54 -15.30 -5.06
N PHE A 22 -21.12 -15.83 -6.21
CA PHE A 22 -21.75 -15.56 -7.50
C PHE A 22 -21.70 -16.82 -8.36
N LYS A 23 -22.89 -17.28 -8.82
CA LYS A 23 -23.03 -18.49 -9.65
C LYS A 23 -22.28 -19.69 -9.03
N ASP A 24 -22.56 -20.00 -7.78
CA ASP A 24 -21.96 -21.11 -7.01
C ASP A 24 -20.45 -21.06 -6.81
N LYS A 25 -19.83 -19.90 -7.06
CA LYS A 25 -18.42 -19.64 -6.74
C LYS A 25 -18.31 -18.70 -5.56
N ILE A 26 -17.42 -19.01 -4.64
CA ILE A 26 -17.01 -18.08 -3.57
C ILE A 26 -15.88 -17.18 -4.05
N GLY A 27 -15.99 -15.91 -3.67
CA GLY A 27 -14.98 -14.89 -3.92
C GLY A 27 -15.01 -13.82 -2.83
N CYS A 28 -14.42 -12.68 -3.13
CA CYS A 28 -14.49 -11.50 -2.28
C CYS A 28 -15.10 -10.32 -3.02
N LEU A 29 -15.77 -9.48 -2.26
CA LEU A 29 -16.38 -8.22 -2.73
C LEU A 29 -15.80 -7.08 -1.93
N SER A 30 -15.48 -5.98 -2.60
CA SER A 30 -15.10 -4.71 -1.95
C SER A 30 -15.96 -3.57 -2.48
N LYS A 31 -16.02 -2.49 -1.72
CA LYS A 31 -16.50 -1.22 -2.26
C LYS A 31 -15.49 -0.69 -3.28
N SER A 32 -15.95 0.16 -4.21
CA SER A 32 -15.05 0.90 -5.08
C SER A 32 -14.06 1.73 -4.25
N ILE A 33 -12.80 1.78 -4.70
CA ILE A 33 -11.76 2.62 -4.08
C ILE A 33 -12.07 4.09 -4.32
N ILE A 34 -12.79 4.41 -5.42
CA ILE A 34 -13.09 5.77 -5.84
C ILE A 34 -14.61 6.00 -5.91
N GLU A 35 -15.00 7.27 -5.77
CA GLU A 35 -16.32 7.76 -6.19
C GLU A 35 -16.25 8.08 -7.69
N GLU A 36 -16.86 7.23 -8.53
CA GLU A 36 -16.68 7.21 -10.00
C GLU A 36 -16.77 8.58 -10.69
N ASP A 37 -17.73 9.41 -10.32
CA ASP A 37 -17.93 10.72 -10.94
C ASP A 37 -17.02 11.82 -10.38
N LYS A 38 -16.40 11.59 -9.22
CA LYS A 38 -15.67 12.62 -8.47
C LYS A 38 -14.18 12.35 -8.33
N GLU A 39 -13.75 11.13 -8.57
CA GLU A 39 -12.38 10.70 -8.30
C GLU A 39 -11.82 9.90 -9.48
N GLU A 40 -10.50 9.87 -9.59
CA GLU A 40 -9.75 9.02 -10.52
C GLU A 40 -8.76 8.18 -9.72
N HIS A 41 -8.62 6.92 -10.14
CA HIS A 41 -7.64 6.00 -9.62
C HIS A 41 -6.42 5.98 -10.54
N HIS A 42 -5.28 6.41 -10.01
CA HIS A 42 -4.03 6.42 -10.75
C HIS A 42 -3.04 5.47 -10.08
N ASP A 43 -2.70 4.36 -10.74
CA ASP A 43 -1.72 3.41 -10.24
C ASP A 43 -0.31 4.02 -10.09
N GLY A 44 0.52 3.39 -9.28
CA GLY A 44 1.87 3.84 -9.01
C GLY A 44 2.77 3.81 -10.23
N TYR A 45 2.51 2.88 -11.18
CA TYR A 45 3.23 2.76 -12.44
C TYR A 45 3.25 4.09 -13.19
N ARG A 46 2.10 4.76 -13.29
CA ARG A 46 1.95 6.06 -13.97
C ARG A 46 2.95 7.12 -13.46
N TYR A 47 3.12 7.19 -12.13
CA TYR A 47 4.04 8.17 -11.52
C TYR A 47 5.50 7.80 -11.67
N ILE A 48 5.81 6.50 -11.60
CA ILE A 48 7.18 6.01 -11.80
C ILE A 48 7.61 6.26 -13.24
N VAL A 49 6.80 5.90 -14.24
CA VAL A 49 7.11 6.10 -15.67
C VAL A 49 7.22 7.58 -16.02
N GLN A 50 6.40 8.44 -15.42
CA GLN A 50 6.52 9.89 -15.64
C GLN A 50 7.90 10.43 -15.22
N LYS A 51 8.51 9.86 -14.20
CA LYS A 51 9.86 10.23 -13.72
C LYS A 51 10.96 9.44 -14.43
N TYR A 52 10.70 8.18 -14.73
CA TYR A 52 11.62 7.22 -15.30
C TYR A 52 10.98 6.57 -16.53
N PRO A 53 11.03 7.23 -17.72
CA PRO A 53 10.33 6.73 -18.93
C PRO A 53 10.80 5.35 -19.40
N ASP A 54 12.01 4.95 -19.03
CA ASP A 54 12.61 3.63 -19.29
C ASP A 54 12.17 2.55 -18.28
N PHE A 55 11.32 2.91 -17.30
CA PHE A 55 10.81 1.94 -16.33
C PHE A 55 9.96 0.89 -17.06
N SER A 56 10.31 -0.37 -16.88
CA SER A 56 9.58 -1.51 -17.41
C SER A 56 9.21 -2.45 -16.27
N GLU A 57 7.97 -2.89 -16.23
CA GLU A 57 7.50 -3.88 -15.26
C GLU A 57 8.22 -5.21 -15.33
N ASN A 58 8.71 -5.59 -16.53
CA ASN A 58 9.54 -6.77 -16.69
C ASN A 58 10.88 -6.67 -15.95
N PHE A 59 11.29 -5.46 -15.57
CA PHE A 59 12.46 -5.21 -14.74
C PHE A 59 12.04 -5.01 -13.28
N LYS A 60 11.62 -6.07 -12.60
CA LYS A 60 11.33 -6.04 -11.14
C LYS A 60 12.40 -5.33 -10.32
N LYS A 61 13.66 -5.33 -10.79
CA LYS A 61 14.78 -4.58 -10.18
C LYS A 61 14.58 -3.07 -10.14
N ALA A 62 13.73 -2.54 -11.00
CA ALA A 62 13.50 -1.10 -11.09
C ALA A 62 12.46 -0.60 -10.06
N HIS A 63 11.62 -1.47 -9.49
CA HIS A 63 10.61 -1.08 -8.51
C HIS A 63 11.23 -1.02 -7.11
N SER A 64 11.65 0.17 -6.68
CA SER A 64 12.32 0.38 -5.40
C SER A 64 11.72 1.52 -4.60
N TYR A 65 11.89 1.47 -3.27
CA TYR A 65 11.48 2.53 -2.35
C TYR A 65 11.95 3.91 -2.81
N GLN A 66 13.23 4.04 -3.16
CA GLN A 66 13.81 5.32 -3.58
C GLN A 66 13.16 5.86 -4.87
N ARG A 67 12.84 4.99 -5.82
CA ARG A 67 12.16 5.40 -7.06
C ARG A 67 10.72 5.82 -6.80
N ILE A 68 10.00 5.12 -5.92
CA ILE A 68 8.64 5.50 -5.49
C ILE A 68 8.67 6.90 -4.86
N ILE A 69 9.55 7.11 -3.86
CA ILE A 69 9.65 8.42 -3.19
C ILE A 69 10.10 9.52 -4.15
N SER A 70 11.04 9.22 -5.04
CA SER A 70 11.48 10.18 -6.07
C SER A 70 10.37 10.52 -7.07
N ALA A 71 9.54 9.56 -7.46
CA ALA A 71 8.39 9.78 -8.34
C ALA A 71 7.34 10.67 -7.65
N LEU A 72 7.02 10.41 -6.38
CA LEU A 72 6.13 11.26 -5.60
C LEU A 72 6.68 12.68 -5.43
N LYS A 73 7.97 12.84 -5.16
CA LYS A 73 8.62 14.13 -5.08
C LYS A 73 8.56 14.91 -6.40
N ASN A 74 8.69 14.21 -7.53
CA ASN A 74 8.61 14.82 -8.86
C ASN A 74 7.28 15.53 -9.11
N VAL A 75 6.19 15.01 -8.54
CA VAL A 75 4.85 15.58 -8.62
C VAL A 75 4.44 16.34 -7.34
N GLN A 76 5.39 16.61 -6.44
CA GLN A 76 5.22 17.34 -5.16
C GLN A 76 4.23 16.69 -4.18
N LEU A 77 4.23 15.37 -4.13
CA LEU A 77 3.43 14.55 -3.22
C LEU A 77 4.29 13.82 -2.18
N GLU A 78 5.42 14.39 -1.79
CA GLU A 78 6.33 13.82 -0.77
C GLU A 78 5.67 13.66 0.61
N ASN A 79 4.59 14.38 0.87
CA ASN A 79 3.77 14.20 2.06
C ASN A 79 3.13 12.81 2.16
N LEU A 80 3.01 12.08 1.02
CA LEU A 80 2.49 10.71 0.96
C LEU A 80 3.57 9.64 1.26
N LYS A 81 4.80 10.06 1.60
CA LYS A 81 5.87 9.12 1.97
C LYS A 81 5.47 8.23 3.14
N ARG A 82 4.75 8.77 4.12
CA ARG A 82 4.23 8.00 5.26
C ARG A 82 3.35 6.84 4.81
N ASP A 83 2.44 7.07 3.88
CA ASP A 83 1.53 6.06 3.37
C ASP A 83 2.28 4.91 2.66
N VAL A 84 3.34 5.25 1.91
CA VAL A 84 4.22 4.25 1.28
C VAL A 84 4.93 3.40 2.35
N ILE A 85 5.44 4.01 3.40
CA ILE A 85 6.11 3.30 4.50
C ILE A 85 5.09 2.41 5.24
N GLU A 86 3.89 2.91 5.52
CA GLU A 86 2.81 2.12 6.14
C GLU A 86 2.44 0.91 5.29
N MET A 87 2.33 1.07 3.97
CA MET A 87 2.09 -0.04 3.05
C MET A 87 3.20 -1.10 3.11
N ILE A 88 4.47 -0.69 3.10
CA ILE A 88 5.61 -1.61 3.19
C ILE A 88 5.65 -2.36 4.53
N ILE A 89 5.37 -1.67 5.63
CA ILE A 89 5.29 -2.30 6.97
C ILE A 89 4.13 -3.28 7.02
N PHE A 90 2.97 -2.92 6.47
CA PHE A 90 1.83 -3.83 6.40
C PHE A 90 2.14 -5.06 5.56
N ASP A 91 2.75 -4.90 4.38
CA ASP A 91 3.20 -6.02 3.55
C ASP A 91 4.22 -6.91 4.29
N ALA A 92 5.08 -6.32 5.11
CA ALA A 92 6.01 -7.06 5.95
C ALA A 92 5.27 -7.88 7.02
N ILE A 93 4.20 -7.37 7.62
CA ILE A 93 3.38 -8.08 8.61
C ILE A 93 2.66 -9.28 7.98
N ILE A 94 1.98 -9.08 6.85
CA ILE A 94 1.20 -10.13 6.20
C ILE A 94 2.03 -11.03 5.27
N GLY A 95 3.31 -10.70 5.05
CA GLY A 95 4.20 -11.43 4.14
C GLY A 95 3.78 -11.32 2.67
N ASN A 96 3.32 -10.17 2.23
CA ASN A 96 2.95 -9.93 0.83
C ASN A 96 4.20 -9.81 -0.06
N THR A 97 4.27 -10.61 -1.11
CA THR A 97 5.43 -10.70 -2.01
C THR A 97 5.20 -10.08 -3.38
N ASP A 98 4.02 -9.49 -3.62
CA ASP A 98 3.58 -9.06 -4.95
C ASP A 98 3.05 -7.61 -4.94
N ARG A 99 3.74 -6.71 -4.24
CA ARG A 99 3.43 -5.27 -4.25
C ARG A 99 4.12 -4.58 -5.41
N HIS A 100 3.74 -4.91 -6.64
CA HIS A 100 4.25 -4.22 -7.84
C HIS A 100 3.61 -2.85 -8.05
N SER A 101 4.05 -2.10 -9.05
CA SER A 101 3.70 -0.70 -9.26
C SER A 101 2.21 -0.44 -9.58
N GLU A 102 1.45 -1.45 -9.98
CA GLU A 102 0.00 -1.37 -10.21
C GLU A 102 -0.82 -1.76 -8.96
N ASN A 103 -0.16 -2.33 -7.91
CA ASN A 103 -0.82 -2.74 -6.67
C ASN A 103 -0.81 -1.66 -5.58
N TRP A 104 -0.47 -0.43 -5.94
CA TRP A 104 -0.68 0.76 -5.13
C TRP A 104 -1.09 1.93 -6.03
N ALA A 105 -1.82 2.89 -5.51
CA ALA A 105 -2.36 3.97 -6.31
C ALA A 105 -2.53 5.27 -5.53
N LEU A 106 -2.74 6.34 -6.27
CA LEU A 106 -3.21 7.61 -5.75
C LEU A 106 -4.64 7.85 -6.22
N VAL A 107 -5.45 8.41 -5.34
CA VAL A 107 -6.81 8.88 -5.62
C VAL A 107 -6.75 10.38 -5.86
N VAL A 108 -7.15 10.80 -7.05
CA VAL A 108 -7.16 12.19 -7.47
C VAL A 108 -8.61 12.66 -7.55
N LYS A 109 -8.98 13.65 -6.73
CA LYS A 109 -10.34 14.21 -6.77
C LYS A 109 -10.50 15.08 -8.02
N LYS A 110 -11.51 14.77 -8.84
CA LYS A 110 -12.01 15.66 -9.88
C LYS A 110 -12.68 16.85 -9.21
N SER A 111 -12.51 18.04 -9.70
CA SER A 111 -13.30 19.18 -9.26
C SER A 111 -13.64 20.05 -10.46
N GLU A 112 -14.83 20.61 -10.45
CA GLU A 112 -15.27 21.60 -11.44
C GLU A 112 -14.27 22.74 -11.59
N TYR A 113 -13.64 23.16 -10.49
CA TYR A 113 -12.55 24.16 -10.52
C TYR A 113 -11.33 23.68 -11.29
N PHE A 114 -11.06 22.38 -11.32
CA PHE A 114 -9.93 21.82 -12.05
C PHE A 114 -10.17 21.88 -13.56
N GLU A 115 -11.36 21.51 -14.01
CA GLU A 115 -11.73 21.60 -15.43
C GLU A 115 -11.77 23.05 -15.92
N VAL A 116 -12.27 23.98 -15.09
CA VAL A 116 -12.25 25.42 -15.40
C VAL A 116 -10.82 25.94 -15.43
N PHE A 117 -9.98 25.52 -14.49
CA PHE A 117 -8.59 25.94 -14.42
C PHE A 117 -7.75 25.33 -15.55
N ASP A 118 -7.95 24.07 -15.89
CA ASP A 118 -7.25 23.43 -17.02
C ASP A 118 -7.70 24.02 -18.36
N ARG A 119 -9.00 24.27 -18.56
CA ARG A 119 -9.52 25.04 -19.73
C ARG A 119 -8.93 26.44 -19.79
N PHE A 120 -8.81 27.12 -18.64
CA PHE A 120 -8.14 28.42 -18.56
C PHE A 120 -6.66 28.29 -18.93
N CYS A 121 -5.93 27.30 -18.43
CA CYS A 121 -4.53 27.09 -18.76
C CYS A 121 -4.32 26.77 -20.24
N GLU A 122 -5.16 25.90 -20.84
CA GLU A 122 -5.11 25.60 -22.27
C GLU A 122 -5.40 26.85 -23.11
N HIS A 123 -6.41 27.61 -22.72
CA HIS A 123 -6.72 28.86 -23.41
C HIS A 123 -5.59 29.88 -23.27
N TYR A 124 -4.99 30.02 -22.08
CA TYR A 124 -3.83 30.87 -21.83
C TYR A 124 -2.63 30.44 -22.67
N GLU A 125 -2.32 29.13 -22.75
CA GLU A 125 -1.21 28.63 -23.55
C GLU A 125 -1.39 28.88 -25.06
N ARG A 126 -2.63 28.80 -25.57
CA ARG A 126 -2.99 29.07 -26.96
C ARG A 126 -3.16 30.57 -27.29
N SER A 127 -3.21 31.43 -26.27
CA SER A 127 -3.45 32.88 -26.43
C SER A 127 -2.21 33.58 -26.99
N ASN A 128 -2.45 34.74 -27.65
CA ASN A 128 -1.36 35.59 -28.11
C ASN A 128 -0.63 36.25 -26.92
N TRP A 129 0.54 36.81 -27.19
CA TRP A 129 1.40 37.39 -26.17
C TRP A 129 0.76 38.55 -25.38
N ILE A 130 -0.16 39.32 -25.98
CA ILE A 130 -0.86 40.43 -25.34
C ILE A 130 -1.78 39.93 -24.24
N VAL A 131 -2.57 38.87 -24.52
CA VAL A 131 -3.45 38.25 -23.54
C VAL A 131 -2.65 37.63 -22.42
N LYS A 132 -1.54 36.94 -22.75
CA LYS A 132 -0.61 36.38 -21.76
C LYS A 132 -0.05 37.49 -20.85
N TRP A 133 0.34 38.59 -21.40
CA TRP A 133 0.87 39.73 -20.65
C TRP A 133 -0.19 40.39 -19.74
N MET A 134 -1.41 40.60 -20.24
CA MET A 134 -2.51 41.14 -19.43
C MET A 134 -2.89 40.23 -18.25
N VAL A 135 -2.99 38.94 -18.47
CA VAL A 135 -3.27 37.95 -17.42
C VAL A 135 -2.11 37.91 -16.42
N PHE A 136 -0.87 37.91 -16.89
CA PHE A 136 0.33 37.97 -16.06
C PHE A 136 0.33 39.21 -15.16
N CYS A 137 0.13 40.41 -15.72
CA CYS A 137 0.12 41.65 -14.93
C CYS A 137 -1.03 41.70 -13.92
N ARG A 138 -2.21 41.21 -14.27
CA ARG A 138 -3.41 41.35 -13.42
C ARG A 138 -3.49 40.27 -12.31
N PHE A 139 -2.97 39.06 -12.56
CA PHE A 139 -3.11 37.93 -11.64
C PHE A 139 -1.78 37.55 -10.97
N PHE A 140 -0.69 37.44 -11.73
CA PHE A 140 0.56 36.86 -11.26
C PHE A 140 1.51 37.85 -10.58
N VAL A 141 1.55 39.09 -11.00
CA VAL A 141 2.36 40.12 -10.33
C VAL A 141 1.82 40.38 -8.91
N LYS A 142 0.50 40.39 -8.74
CA LYS A 142 -0.14 40.61 -7.43
C LYS A 142 0.07 39.45 -6.46
N PHE A 143 0.17 38.20 -6.94
CA PHE A 143 0.29 37.00 -6.11
C PHE A 143 1.68 36.34 -6.15
N LYS A 144 2.63 36.83 -6.94
CA LYS A 144 3.98 36.23 -7.15
C LYS A 144 3.95 34.74 -7.48
N MET A 145 2.90 34.26 -8.13
CA MET A 145 2.70 32.84 -8.43
C MET A 145 2.63 32.62 -9.94
N THR A 146 3.17 31.49 -10.39
CA THR A 146 3.07 31.02 -11.77
C THR A 146 1.89 30.06 -11.95
N ILE A 147 1.40 29.89 -13.18
CA ILE A 147 0.37 28.89 -13.51
C ILE A 147 0.82 27.48 -13.08
N GLN A 148 2.11 27.16 -13.28
CA GLN A 148 2.68 25.89 -12.84
C GLN A 148 2.63 25.72 -11.32
N SER A 149 2.92 26.79 -10.56
CA SER A 149 2.84 26.77 -9.10
C SER A 149 1.40 26.56 -8.62
N LEU A 150 0.41 27.19 -9.27
CA LEU A 150 -1.00 26.98 -8.96
C LEU A 150 -1.46 25.55 -9.30
N LYS A 151 -1.12 25.04 -10.49
CA LYS A 151 -1.40 23.64 -10.86
C LYS A 151 -0.85 22.68 -9.79
N LYS A 152 0.40 22.86 -9.36
CA LYS A 152 1.05 22.03 -8.36
C LYS A 152 0.36 22.07 -6.99
N ILE A 153 -0.05 23.26 -6.52
CA ILE A 153 -0.76 23.42 -5.25
C ILE A 153 -2.12 22.73 -5.31
N ILE A 154 -2.88 22.92 -6.39
CA ILE A 154 -4.20 22.32 -6.57
C ILE A 154 -4.08 20.78 -6.65
N THR A 155 -3.09 20.26 -7.38
CA THR A 155 -2.85 18.81 -7.47
C THR A 155 -2.52 18.23 -6.10
N ARG A 156 -1.63 18.87 -5.32
CA ARG A 156 -1.25 18.43 -3.98
C ARG A 156 -2.43 18.35 -3.01
N GLN A 157 -3.34 19.35 -3.05
CA GLN A 157 -4.49 19.41 -2.11
C GLN A 157 -5.58 18.37 -2.39
N LYS A 158 -5.56 17.73 -3.56
CA LYS A 158 -6.62 16.85 -4.05
C LYS A 158 -6.19 15.41 -4.27
N THR A 159 -4.93 15.10 -4.03
CA THR A 159 -4.37 13.77 -4.23
C THR A 159 -4.08 13.14 -2.88
N THR A 160 -4.62 11.96 -2.67
CA THR A 160 -4.38 11.14 -1.48
C THR A 160 -3.84 9.77 -1.88
N PHE A 161 -3.15 9.09 -0.98
CA PHE A 161 -2.80 7.70 -1.18
C PHE A 161 -4.09 6.86 -1.10
N SER A 162 -4.24 5.87 -1.97
CA SER A 162 -5.40 4.98 -1.92
C SER A 162 -5.36 4.10 -0.68
N THR A 163 -6.48 3.46 -0.35
CA THR A 163 -6.45 2.32 0.57
C THR A 163 -5.49 1.25 0.03
N ILE A 164 -4.81 0.52 0.92
CA ILE A 164 -3.98 -0.62 0.54
C ILE A 164 -4.90 -1.74 0.05
N TYR A 165 -4.74 -2.14 -1.19
CA TYR A 165 -5.51 -3.19 -1.85
C TYR A 165 -4.59 -4.29 -2.38
N ASP A 166 -5.16 -5.31 -3.00
CA ASP A 166 -4.46 -6.46 -3.59
C ASP A 166 -3.39 -7.08 -2.68
N SER A 167 -3.86 -7.50 -1.50
CA SER A 167 -3.03 -8.29 -0.56
C SER A 167 -3.21 -9.80 -0.78
N GLY A 168 -3.56 -10.20 -2.00
CA GLY A 168 -3.86 -11.59 -2.34
C GLY A 168 -2.66 -12.54 -2.27
N SER A 169 -1.45 -12.05 -2.49
CA SER A 169 -0.19 -12.82 -2.44
C SER A 169 0.46 -12.78 -1.04
N SER A 170 -0.35 -12.90 0.01
CA SER A 170 0.04 -12.83 1.41
C SER A 170 -0.40 -14.06 2.19
N LEU A 171 -0.02 -14.12 3.49
CA LEU A 171 -0.40 -15.18 4.44
C LEU A 171 -0.02 -16.59 3.97
N ALA A 172 1.00 -16.68 3.12
CA ALA A 172 1.51 -17.93 2.53
C ALA A 172 0.40 -18.76 1.86
N ARG A 173 -0.54 -18.09 1.16
CA ARG A 173 -1.71 -18.73 0.54
C ARG A 173 -1.35 -19.80 -0.49
N GLU A 174 -0.17 -19.69 -1.09
CA GLU A 174 0.36 -20.61 -2.11
C GLU A 174 0.80 -21.96 -1.55
N LEU A 175 0.95 -22.10 -0.23
CA LEU A 175 1.33 -23.36 0.39
C LEU A 175 0.19 -24.38 0.33
N SER A 176 0.53 -25.64 0.07
CA SER A 176 -0.40 -26.76 0.26
C SER A 176 -0.67 -27.00 1.74
N ASP A 177 -1.78 -27.68 2.06
CA ASP A 177 -2.12 -28.00 3.45
C ASP A 177 -1.12 -28.95 4.09
N GLU A 178 -0.52 -29.88 3.32
CA GLU A 178 0.56 -30.74 3.79
C GLU A 178 1.78 -29.92 4.22
N LYS A 179 2.14 -28.90 3.43
CA LYS A 179 3.26 -28.01 3.76
C LYS A 179 2.98 -27.14 4.97
N VAL A 180 1.75 -26.72 5.15
CA VAL A 180 1.28 -26.01 6.35
C VAL A 180 1.47 -26.89 7.60
N CYS A 181 1.03 -28.15 7.55
CA CYS A 181 1.19 -29.11 8.65
C CYS A 181 2.68 -29.36 8.97
N GLU A 182 3.53 -29.52 7.95
CA GLU A 182 4.98 -29.68 8.12
C GLU A 182 5.60 -28.48 8.86
N LEU A 183 5.24 -27.24 8.46
CA LEU A 183 5.76 -26.03 9.09
C LEU A 183 5.24 -25.85 10.53
N LEU A 184 4.01 -26.25 10.81
CA LEU A 184 3.48 -26.21 12.17
C LEU A 184 4.17 -27.19 13.11
N ALA A 185 4.60 -28.35 12.60
CA ALA A 185 5.26 -29.39 13.36
C ALA A 185 6.75 -29.13 13.66
N ASP A 186 7.37 -28.20 12.89
CA ASP A 186 8.80 -27.90 12.98
C ASP A 186 9.03 -26.38 13.13
N GLU A 187 9.38 -25.97 14.33
CA GLU A 187 9.56 -24.55 14.66
C GLU A 187 10.73 -23.91 13.90
N GLN A 188 11.82 -24.66 13.70
CA GLN A 188 12.99 -24.13 12.98
C GLN A 188 12.65 -23.91 11.49
N LYS A 189 11.91 -24.84 10.88
CA LYS A 189 11.44 -24.68 9.50
C LYS A 189 10.46 -23.53 9.38
N MET A 190 9.58 -23.35 10.35
CA MET A 190 8.62 -22.23 10.39
C MET A 190 9.34 -20.89 10.48
N ASP A 191 10.31 -20.76 11.38
CA ASP A 191 11.12 -19.54 11.53
C ASP A 191 11.90 -19.22 10.25
N HIS A 192 12.54 -20.22 9.66
CA HIS A 192 13.24 -20.05 8.38
C HIS A 192 12.27 -19.62 7.26
N PHE A 193 11.07 -20.19 7.21
CA PHE A 193 10.06 -19.82 6.22
C PHE A 193 9.61 -18.36 6.39
N ILE A 194 9.37 -17.92 7.62
CA ILE A 194 8.99 -16.55 7.94
C ILE A 194 10.06 -15.56 7.51
N GLU A 195 11.32 -15.86 7.75
CA GLU A 195 12.44 -14.95 7.50
C GLU A 195 12.84 -14.83 6.04
N LYS A 196 12.63 -15.86 5.23
CA LYS A 196 13.06 -15.84 3.82
C LYS A 196 12.21 -14.97 2.89
N GLY A 197 11.01 -14.56 3.32
CA GLY A 197 10.07 -13.80 2.49
C GLY A 197 10.66 -12.47 2.02
N LYS A 198 10.52 -12.18 0.73
CA LYS A 198 11.03 -10.96 0.11
C LYS A 198 9.88 -10.20 -0.55
N PRO A 199 9.78 -8.88 -0.34
CA PRO A 199 8.82 -8.04 -1.04
C PRO A 199 9.21 -7.82 -2.50
N ASP A 200 8.27 -7.40 -3.34
CA ASP A 200 8.58 -6.93 -4.68
C ASP A 200 9.28 -5.56 -4.68
N ILE A 201 8.94 -4.70 -3.70
CA ILE A 201 9.61 -3.41 -3.51
C ILE A 201 11.04 -3.65 -2.99
N ARG A 202 12.02 -3.09 -3.70
CA ARG A 202 13.44 -3.23 -3.39
C ARG A 202 13.99 -2.01 -2.64
N TRP A 203 15.16 -2.18 -2.03
CA TRP A 203 16.00 -1.06 -1.61
C TRP A 203 17.04 -0.79 -2.71
N ASN A 204 16.90 0.33 -3.44
CA ASN A 204 17.66 0.56 -4.67
C ASN A 204 17.54 -0.65 -5.64
N ASN A 205 18.63 -1.37 -5.84
CA ASN A 205 18.68 -2.58 -6.66
C ASN A 205 18.71 -3.89 -5.83
N GLU A 206 18.71 -3.77 -4.49
CA GLU A 206 18.84 -4.90 -3.59
C GLU A 206 17.48 -5.50 -3.24
N ASN A 207 17.38 -6.82 -3.31
CA ASN A 207 16.19 -7.55 -2.94
C ASN A 207 16.29 -8.03 -1.48
N LEU A 208 16.08 -7.10 -0.56
CA LEU A 208 16.11 -7.36 0.88
C LEU A 208 14.92 -8.21 1.31
N LYS A 209 15.04 -8.90 2.43
CA LYS A 209 13.91 -9.52 3.10
C LYS A 209 13.00 -8.44 3.71
N HIS A 210 11.74 -8.79 3.99
CA HIS A 210 10.78 -7.82 4.52
C HIS A 210 11.27 -7.07 5.75
N ILE A 211 11.81 -7.78 6.75
CA ILE A 211 12.28 -7.18 8.01
C ILE A 211 13.52 -6.30 7.74
N GLU A 212 14.42 -6.80 6.91
CA GLU A 212 15.61 -6.04 6.50
C GLU A 212 15.22 -4.73 5.79
N LEU A 213 14.22 -4.79 4.89
CA LEU A 213 13.73 -3.59 4.19
C LEU A 213 13.14 -2.57 5.16
N VAL A 214 12.29 -2.99 6.09
CA VAL A 214 11.71 -2.10 7.10
C VAL A 214 12.79 -1.43 7.94
N ASN A 215 13.77 -2.19 8.41
CA ASN A 215 14.89 -1.67 9.19
C ASN A 215 15.77 -0.71 8.37
N THR A 216 16.01 -1.02 7.11
CA THR A 216 16.82 -0.17 6.23
C THR A 216 16.10 1.15 5.94
N ILE A 217 14.77 1.12 5.74
CA ILE A 217 13.97 2.35 5.63
C ILE A 217 14.04 3.17 6.93
N ALA A 218 14.06 2.51 8.09
CA ALA A 218 14.15 3.19 9.37
C ALA A 218 15.48 3.94 9.59
N LEU A 219 16.55 3.62 8.85
CA LEU A 219 17.78 4.41 8.90
C LEU A 219 17.62 5.81 8.32
N ASP A 220 16.77 5.95 7.28
CA ASP A 220 16.53 7.23 6.62
C ASP A 220 15.26 7.93 7.16
N ASP A 221 14.28 7.18 7.63
CA ASP A 221 12.95 7.65 7.99
C ASP A 221 12.50 7.12 9.37
N TYR A 222 13.41 7.16 10.36
CA TYR A 222 13.21 6.62 11.72
C TYR A 222 11.88 7.02 12.34
N GLU A 223 11.59 8.32 12.38
CA GLU A 223 10.41 8.85 13.06
C GLU A 223 9.10 8.24 12.52
N ILE A 224 8.99 8.10 11.20
CA ILE A 224 7.79 7.54 10.56
C ILE A 224 7.67 6.05 10.88
N VAL A 225 8.77 5.29 10.69
CA VAL A 225 8.77 3.84 10.95
C VAL A 225 8.49 3.56 12.42
N HIS A 226 9.15 4.29 13.33
CA HIS A 226 8.97 4.14 14.77
C HIS A 226 7.52 4.40 15.19
N GLN A 227 6.90 5.50 14.75
CA GLN A 227 5.49 5.80 15.05
C GLN A 227 4.54 4.71 14.54
N VAL A 228 4.78 4.17 13.35
CA VAL A 228 3.94 3.10 12.79
C VAL A 228 4.10 1.82 13.60
N LEU A 229 5.32 1.44 13.95
CA LEU A 229 5.60 0.25 14.73
C LEU A 229 5.09 0.36 16.18
N GLU A 230 5.20 1.52 16.82
CA GLU A 230 4.59 1.75 18.14
C GLU A 230 3.06 1.66 18.08
N ARG A 231 2.42 2.17 17.02
CA ARG A 231 0.99 1.97 16.80
C ARG A 231 0.64 0.48 16.66
N VAL A 232 1.41 -0.27 15.86
CA VAL A 232 1.22 -1.72 15.72
C VAL A 232 1.36 -2.41 17.07
N LYS A 233 2.40 -2.10 17.84
CA LYS A 233 2.66 -2.65 19.18
C LYS A 233 1.52 -2.36 20.16
N LEU A 234 0.96 -1.16 20.12
CA LEU A 234 -0.16 -0.74 20.96
C LEU A 234 -1.47 -1.48 20.61
N LEU A 235 -1.75 -1.63 19.32
CA LEU A 235 -3.02 -2.19 18.84
C LEU A 235 -2.99 -3.72 18.70
N TYR A 236 -1.80 -4.31 18.57
CA TYR A 236 -1.66 -5.74 18.40
C TYR A 236 -1.96 -6.50 19.69
N ASN A 237 -2.83 -7.49 19.58
CA ASN A 237 -3.12 -8.45 20.63
C ASN A 237 -3.29 -9.83 20.01
N LYS A 238 -2.54 -10.82 20.50
CA LYS A 238 -2.58 -12.20 19.98
C LYS A 238 -3.96 -12.84 20.08
N GLN A 239 -4.71 -12.57 21.15
CA GLN A 239 -6.08 -13.08 21.31
C GLN A 239 -7.01 -12.49 20.26
N MET A 240 -6.92 -11.18 20.00
CA MET A 240 -7.66 -10.53 18.91
C MET A 240 -7.36 -11.16 17.55
N LEU A 241 -6.08 -11.45 17.25
CA LEU A 241 -5.69 -12.14 16.03
C LEU A 241 -6.30 -13.54 15.95
N GLN A 242 -6.27 -14.31 17.05
CA GLN A 242 -6.89 -15.62 17.10
C GLN A 242 -8.39 -15.53 16.83
N ASP A 243 -9.09 -14.66 17.55
CA ASP A 243 -10.53 -14.47 17.39
C ASP A 243 -10.90 -14.06 15.96
N LEU A 244 -10.12 -13.15 15.36
CA LEU A 244 -10.30 -12.75 13.96
C LEU A 244 -10.17 -13.94 13.01
N VAL A 245 -9.08 -14.68 13.08
CA VAL A 245 -8.77 -15.75 12.12
C VAL A 245 -9.72 -16.93 12.30
N PHE A 246 -10.04 -17.33 13.53
CA PHE A 246 -10.90 -18.47 13.80
C PHE A 246 -12.36 -18.22 13.48
N HIS A 247 -12.81 -16.97 13.51
CA HIS A 247 -14.20 -16.61 13.23
C HIS A 247 -14.43 -15.98 11.86
N ILE A 248 -13.39 -15.85 11.02
CA ILE A 248 -13.48 -15.14 9.74
C ILE A 248 -14.50 -15.75 8.76
N ASP A 249 -14.70 -17.06 8.84
CA ASP A 249 -15.58 -17.85 7.98
C ASP A 249 -16.87 -18.34 8.69
N LYS A 250 -17.14 -17.83 9.90
CA LYS A 250 -18.32 -18.24 10.68
C LYS A 250 -19.66 -18.03 9.95
N ASN A 251 -19.72 -17.00 9.12
CA ASN A 251 -20.91 -16.63 8.36
C ASN A 251 -20.98 -17.28 6.96
N VAL A 252 -20.03 -18.15 6.61
CA VAL A 252 -20.09 -18.90 5.35
C VAL A 252 -21.25 -19.88 5.43
N PRO A 253 -22.24 -19.80 4.51
CA PRO A 253 -23.43 -20.67 4.52
C PRO A 253 -23.06 -22.15 4.40
N GLU A 254 -23.92 -23.03 4.90
CA GLU A 254 -23.68 -24.48 4.97
C GLU A 254 -23.45 -25.12 3.59
N ASN A 255 -24.15 -24.69 2.57
CA ASN A 255 -23.93 -25.12 1.19
C ASN A 255 -22.56 -24.75 0.61
N PHE A 256 -21.81 -23.85 1.28
CA PHE A 256 -20.45 -23.47 0.97
C PHE A 256 -19.44 -23.92 2.05
N SER A 257 -19.82 -24.83 2.95
CA SER A 257 -18.95 -25.27 4.06
C SER A 257 -17.60 -25.82 3.60
N GLY A 258 -17.53 -26.43 2.42
CA GLY A 258 -16.28 -26.88 1.80
C GLY A 258 -15.27 -25.77 1.47
N HIS A 259 -15.67 -24.49 1.57
CA HIS A 259 -14.80 -23.32 1.38
C HIS A 259 -14.34 -22.69 2.69
N LYS A 260 -14.74 -23.23 3.85
CA LYS A 260 -14.21 -22.79 5.14
C LYS A 260 -12.72 -23.11 5.24
N ILE A 261 -11.99 -22.26 5.92
CA ILE A 261 -10.54 -22.41 6.08
C ILE A 261 -10.27 -23.57 7.05
N PRO A 262 -9.44 -24.55 6.67
CA PRO A 262 -9.07 -25.65 7.57
C PRO A 262 -8.45 -25.13 8.88
N GLU A 263 -8.72 -25.83 9.99
CA GLU A 263 -8.21 -25.48 11.32
C GLU A 263 -6.68 -25.32 11.36
N GLU A 264 -5.95 -26.24 10.72
CA GLU A 264 -4.48 -26.19 10.69
C GLU A 264 -3.99 -24.96 9.95
N ARG A 265 -4.69 -24.55 8.88
CA ARG A 265 -4.36 -23.31 8.17
C ARG A 265 -4.66 -22.08 9.01
N LYS A 266 -5.74 -22.06 9.80
CA LYS A 266 -6.02 -20.99 10.76
C LYS A 266 -4.91 -20.88 11.80
N ARG A 267 -4.50 -22.02 12.39
CA ARG A 267 -3.37 -22.07 13.34
C ARG A 267 -2.07 -21.56 12.73
N PHE A 268 -1.80 -21.97 11.50
CA PHE A 268 -0.64 -21.50 10.75
C PHE A 268 -0.67 -19.99 10.54
N ILE A 269 -1.79 -19.41 10.06
CA ILE A 269 -1.94 -17.97 9.83
C ILE A 269 -1.69 -17.20 11.11
N VAL A 270 -2.26 -17.63 12.23
CA VAL A 270 -2.04 -16.98 13.54
C VAL A 270 -0.56 -17.01 13.91
N LYS A 271 0.09 -18.19 13.86
CA LYS A 271 1.52 -18.33 14.18
C LYS A 271 2.39 -17.50 13.24
N TYR A 272 2.08 -17.50 11.95
CA TYR A 272 2.80 -16.76 10.92
C TYR A 272 2.78 -15.25 11.17
N ILE A 273 1.60 -14.65 11.40
CA ILE A 273 1.44 -13.21 11.67
C ILE A 273 2.07 -12.83 13.00
N ASP A 274 1.79 -13.57 14.08
CA ASP A 274 2.33 -13.34 15.43
C ASP A 274 3.87 -13.30 15.42
N SER A 275 4.49 -14.29 14.77
CA SER A 275 5.95 -14.35 14.65
C SER A 275 6.51 -13.20 13.82
N ARG A 276 5.85 -12.80 12.72
CA ARG A 276 6.31 -11.69 11.88
C ARG A 276 6.25 -10.36 12.63
N ILE A 277 5.13 -10.06 13.29
CA ILE A 277 4.99 -8.85 14.10
C ILE A 277 6.07 -8.83 15.19
N SER A 278 6.22 -9.92 15.94
CA SER A 278 7.22 -10.02 17.01
C SER A 278 8.65 -9.80 16.51
N LYS A 279 9.02 -10.42 15.36
CA LYS A 279 10.33 -10.26 14.76
C LYS A 279 10.58 -8.83 14.24
N ILE A 280 9.58 -8.19 13.61
CA ILE A 280 9.70 -6.81 13.13
C ILE A 280 9.92 -5.85 14.31
N LEU A 281 9.10 -5.93 15.35
CA LEU A 281 9.21 -5.09 16.54
C LEU A 281 10.55 -5.30 17.26
N HIS A 282 10.93 -6.55 17.48
CA HIS A 282 12.18 -6.89 18.16
C HIS A 282 13.41 -6.41 17.38
N SER A 283 13.43 -6.64 16.08
CA SER A 283 14.54 -6.22 15.21
C SER A 283 14.70 -4.69 15.18
N HIS A 284 13.59 -3.96 15.13
CA HIS A 284 13.60 -2.50 15.22
C HIS A 284 14.10 -2.00 16.58
N GLU A 285 13.63 -2.57 17.67
CA GLU A 285 14.10 -2.21 19.02
C GLU A 285 15.60 -2.50 19.22
N GLN A 286 16.10 -3.60 18.69
CA GLN A 286 17.54 -3.91 18.78
C GLN A 286 18.41 -2.96 17.99
N MET A 287 17.94 -2.48 16.84
CA MET A 287 18.72 -1.62 15.95
C MET A 287 18.89 -0.20 16.50
N PHE A 288 17.96 0.26 17.32
CA PHE A 288 17.90 1.65 17.79
C PHE A 288 18.00 1.79 19.33
N ARG A 289 18.46 0.74 20.03
CA ARG A 289 18.94 0.79 21.41
C ARG A 289 20.40 1.28 21.45
#